data_96307714a38ee93fa06166f4b78aae50
#
_entry.id   96307714a38ee93fa06166f4b78aae50
#
_cell.length_a   1.000
_cell.length_b   1.000
_cell.length_c   1.000
_cell.angle_alpha   90.00
_cell.angle_beta   90.00
_cell.angle_gamma   90.00
#
_symmetry.space_group_name_H-M   'P 1'
#
loop_
_entity.id
_entity.type
_entity.pdbx_description
1 polymer ?
#
loop_
_entity_poly.entity_id
_entity_poly.type
_entity_poly.pdbx_seq_one_letter_code
_entity_poly.pdbx_strand_id
1 'polypeptide(L)' 'MGDADLLRKLRHDLSNPLAAILAETQLLLLAQEKYDPETVAGLKQIEALSRKMRGILEALDT' A
#
# COMPACT_ATOMS: atom_id res chain seq x y z
N MET A 1 3.83 3.55 -28.55
CA MET A 1 3.33 3.82 -27.19
C MET A 1 4.30 4.78 -26.50
N GLY A 2 3.78 5.84 -25.92
CA GLY A 2 4.62 6.84 -25.28
C GLY A 2 4.94 6.51 -23.83
N ASP A 3 5.92 7.22 -23.27
CA ASP A 3 6.33 7.06 -21.88
C ASP A 3 5.17 7.33 -20.90
N ALA A 4 4.29 8.28 -21.23
CA ALA A 4 3.14 8.60 -20.41
C ALA A 4 2.17 7.43 -20.30
N ASP A 5 1.99 6.67 -21.38
CA ASP A 5 1.13 5.49 -21.38
C ASP A 5 1.74 4.37 -20.53
N LEU A 6 3.05 4.20 -20.60
CA LEU A 6 3.76 3.20 -19.80
C LEU A 6 3.65 3.54 -18.32
N LEU A 7 3.87 4.80 -17.95
CA LEU A 7 3.76 5.25 -16.56
C LEU A 7 2.34 5.06 -16.01
N ARG A 8 1.34 5.39 -16.83
CA ARG A 8 -0.05 5.20 -16.41
C ARG A 8 -0.37 3.73 -16.17
N LYS A 9 0.11 2.85 -17.05
CA LYS A 9 -0.09 1.42 -16.91
C LYS A 9 0.61 0.89 -15.67
N LEU A 10 1.86 1.27 -15.44
CA LEU A 10 2.62 0.85 -14.27
C LEU A 10 1.95 1.32 -12.98
N ARG A 11 1.50 2.57 -12.95
CA ARG A 11 0.80 3.11 -11.80
C ARG A 11 -0.44 2.29 -11.48
N HIS A 12 -1.23 2.00 -12.49
CA HIS A 12 -2.46 1.22 -12.33
C HIS A 12 -2.14 -0.20 -11.86
N ASP A 13 -1.17 -0.86 -12.52
CA ASP A 13 -0.82 -2.24 -12.22
C ASP A 13 -0.21 -2.41 -10.83
N LEU A 14 0.48 -1.40 -10.31
CA LEU A 14 1.04 -1.43 -8.97
C LEU A 14 0.04 -1.00 -7.91
N SER A 15 -0.87 -0.09 -8.25
CA SER A 15 -1.86 0.40 -7.30
C SER A 15 -2.83 -0.68 -6.86
N ASN A 16 -3.18 -1.59 -7.75
CA ASN A 16 -4.12 -2.66 -7.44
C ASN A 16 -3.62 -3.61 -6.34
N PRO A 17 -2.44 -4.26 -6.51
CA PRO A 17 -1.94 -5.12 -5.44
C PRO A 17 -1.58 -4.33 -4.18
N LEU A 18 -1.14 -3.09 -4.31
CA LEU A 18 -0.84 -2.27 -3.15
C LEU A 18 -2.09 -1.99 -2.32
N ALA A 19 -3.22 -1.70 -2.98
CA ALA A 19 -4.49 -1.52 -2.28
C ALA A 19 -4.88 -2.78 -1.52
N ALA A 20 -4.62 -3.94 -2.09
CA ALA A 20 -4.91 -5.21 -1.43
C ALA A 20 -4.02 -5.41 -0.20
N ILE A 21 -2.73 -5.10 -0.30
CA ILE A 21 -1.81 -5.19 0.84
C ILE A 21 -2.27 -4.28 1.96
N LEU A 22 -2.63 -3.06 1.63
CA LEU A 22 -3.11 -2.10 2.62
C LEU A 22 -4.39 -2.58 3.29
N ALA A 23 -5.35 -3.08 2.50
CA ALA A 23 -6.61 -3.58 3.02
C ALA A 23 -6.41 -4.78 3.95
N GLU A 24 -5.57 -5.74 3.57
CA GLU A 24 -5.28 -6.90 4.40
C GLU A 24 -4.60 -6.48 5.72
N THR A 25 -3.67 -5.54 5.63
CA THR A 25 -2.98 -5.04 6.82
C THR A 25 -3.96 -4.38 7.77
N GLN A 26 -4.87 -3.57 7.25
CA GLN A 26 -5.89 -2.89 8.06
C GLN A 26 -6.86 -3.89 8.70
N LEU A 27 -7.22 -4.95 7.97
CA LEU A 27 -8.07 -6.00 8.53
C LEU A 27 -7.38 -6.70 9.71
N LEU A 28 -6.11 -7.01 9.59
CA LEU A 28 -5.35 -7.62 10.68
C LEU A 28 -5.27 -6.70 11.88
N LEU A 29 -5.10 -5.40 11.64
CA LEU A 29 -5.01 -4.42 12.71
C LEU A 29 -6.33 -4.22 13.46
N LEU A 30 -7.47 -4.59 12.87
CA LEU A 30 -8.75 -4.53 13.58
C LEU A 30 -8.77 -5.46 14.79
N ALA A 31 -7.96 -6.52 14.78
CA ALA A 31 -7.85 -7.47 15.89
C ALA A 31 -6.48 -7.36 16.57
N GLN A 32 -5.91 -6.15 16.62
CA GLN A 32 -4.55 -5.96 17.11
C GLN A 32 -4.36 -6.40 18.56
N GLU A 33 -5.42 -6.42 19.36
CA GLU A 33 -5.34 -6.87 20.74
C GLU A 33 -5.02 -8.35 20.89
N LYS A 34 -5.13 -9.11 19.79
CA LYS A 34 -4.80 -10.54 19.77
C LYS A 34 -3.33 -10.81 19.47
N TYR A 35 -2.59 -9.77 19.11
CA TYR A 35 -1.19 -9.91 18.69
C TYR A 35 -0.26 -9.31 19.73
N ASP A 36 0.98 -9.79 19.74
CA ASP A 36 1.98 -9.18 20.59
C ASP A 36 2.35 -7.78 20.07
N PRO A 37 2.97 -6.94 20.95
CA PRO A 37 3.31 -5.57 20.54
C PRO A 37 4.24 -5.50 19.34
N GLU A 38 5.16 -6.45 19.19
CA GLU A 38 6.10 -6.45 18.08
C GLU A 38 5.38 -6.70 16.76
N THR A 39 4.44 -7.64 16.75
CA THR A 39 3.63 -7.93 15.57
C THR A 39 2.78 -6.73 15.19
N VAL A 40 2.15 -6.08 16.17
CA VAL A 40 1.35 -4.88 15.92
C VAL A 40 2.22 -3.77 15.34
N ALA A 41 3.40 -3.56 15.89
CA ALA A 41 4.33 -2.55 15.37
C ALA A 41 4.71 -2.83 13.91
N GLY A 42 4.96 -4.10 13.59
CA GLY A 42 5.27 -4.51 12.23
C GLY A 42 4.13 -4.26 11.26
N LEU A 43 2.91 -4.59 11.67
CA LEU A 43 1.72 -4.35 10.85
C LEU A 43 1.50 -2.86 10.61
N LYS A 44 1.68 -2.03 11.64
CA LYS A 44 1.57 -0.58 11.49
C LYS A 44 2.63 -0.01 10.56
N GLN A 45 3.82 -0.59 10.58
CA GLN A 45 4.88 -0.19 9.67
C GLN A 45 4.53 -0.54 8.23
N ILE A 46 3.99 -1.74 8.00
CA ILE A 46 3.53 -2.14 6.66
C ILE A 46 2.43 -1.19 6.17
N GLU A 47 1.50 -0.84 7.05
CA GLU A 47 0.45 0.11 6.71
C GLU A 47 1.03 1.47 6.29
N ALA A 48 1.96 1.98 7.08
CA ALA A 48 2.59 3.28 6.80
C ALA A 48 3.35 3.27 5.48
N LEU A 49 4.12 2.20 5.23
CA LEU A 49 4.89 2.06 3.99
C LEU A 49 3.97 1.91 2.77
N SER A 50 2.87 1.19 2.93
CA SER A 50 1.88 1.02 1.85
C SER A 50 1.24 2.36 1.49
N ARG A 51 0.91 3.18 2.48
CA ARG A 51 0.37 4.52 2.25
C ARG A 51 1.39 5.43 1.57
N LYS A 52 2.65 5.31 1.98
CA LYS A 52 3.72 6.08 1.36
C LYS A 52 3.86 5.72 -0.12
N MET A 53 3.86 4.42 -0.44
CA MET A 53 3.93 3.97 -1.83
C MET A 53 2.73 4.47 -2.64
N ARG A 54 1.55 4.42 -2.05
CA ARG A 54 0.35 4.92 -2.73
C ARG A 54 0.50 6.41 -3.07
N GLY A 55 1.02 7.19 -2.13
CA GLY A 55 1.27 8.61 -2.38
C GLY A 55 2.27 8.85 -3.51
N ILE A 56 3.32 8.03 -3.57
CA ILE A 56 4.30 8.12 -4.65
C ILE A 56 3.64 7.81 -6.00
N LEU A 57 2.84 6.75 -6.06
CA LEU A 57 2.16 6.37 -7.29
C LEU A 57 1.16 7.43 -7.74
N GLU A 58 0.42 8.03 -6.80
CA GLU A 58 -0.52 9.09 -7.11
C GLU A 58 0.18 10.34 -7.64
N ALA A 59 1.39 10.61 -7.15
CA ALA A 59 2.18 11.75 -7.59
C ALA A 59 2.69 11.60 -9.03
N LEU A 60 2.69 10.37 -9.56
CA LEU A 60 3.04 10.13 -10.96
C LEU A 60 1.89 10.45 -11.91
N ASP A 61 0.73 10.73 -11.37
CA ASP A 61 -0.45 11.09 -12.16
C ASP A 61 -0.38 12.57 -12.51
N THR A 62 -0.28 12.86 -13.77
CA THR A 62 -0.20 14.24 -14.24
C THR A 62 -1.45 14.63 -15.02
#